data_e971b73b060c11299b58c1c42fa96880
#
_entry.id   e971b73b060c11299b58c1c42fa96880
#
_cell.length_a   1.000
_cell.length_b   1.000
_cell.length_c   1.000
_cell.angle_alpha   90.00
_cell.angle_beta   90.00
_cell.angle_gamma   90.00
#
_symmetry.space_group_name_H-M   'P 1'
#
loop_
_entity.id
_entity.type
_entity.pdbx_description
1 polymer ?
#
loop_
_entity_poly.entity_id
_entity_poly.type
_entity_poly.pdbx_seq_one_letter_code
_entity_poly.pdbx_strand_id
1 'polypeptide(L)'
;MFSELLEIAWDFIKKIITSRLFALAVLFTVMFTGLIGTLFRMQILEGNQYQDEYMQMTEQTVTTPGIRGNIYDRNGYPLAYNELAYSVTIQDLGDYPRPEDRNAMIYRLVTILNRRGETVEGKFEIAMDADGEMAFTCSSDSAKTRFLLNFYGLSSSDQLDDARGRYPSDVTAYEAFEYKKKEYELDQMKDEKGNALILPDATALDMINIIYTMNLTRYQKYVKTTVASNISEETMMEINENIADLKGVAVERAYI
;
A
#
# COMPACT_ATOMS: atom_id res chain seq x y z
N MET A 1 -30.14 -65.16 -36.72
CA MET A 1 -30.63 -63.77 -36.60
C MET A 1 -30.15 -63.07 -35.31
N PHE A 2 -30.36 -63.58 -34.09
CA PHE A 2 -29.86 -62.97 -32.85
C PHE A 2 -28.32 -63.10 -32.70
N SER A 3 -27.74 -64.24 -33.09
CA SER A 3 -26.28 -64.43 -33.09
C SER A 3 -25.55 -63.54 -34.10
N GLU A 4 -26.11 -63.36 -35.27
CA GLU A 4 -25.55 -62.48 -36.33
C GLU A 4 -25.57 -61.02 -35.92
N LEU A 5 -26.65 -60.57 -35.23
CA LEU A 5 -26.70 -59.22 -34.67
C LEU A 5 -25.63 -58.99 -33.59
N LEU A 6 -25.34 -59.99 -32.79
CA LEU A 6 -24.29 -59.92 -31.78
C LEU A 6 -22.88 -59.87 -32.42
N GLU A 7 -22.64 -60.63 -33.47
CA GLU A 7 -21.36 -60.58 -34.20
C GLU A 7 -21.14 -59.21 -34.88
N ILE A 8 -22.16 -58.66 -35.52
CA ILE A 8 -22.09 -57.33 -36.13
C ILE A 8 -21.85 -56.24 -35.07
N ALA A 9 -22.53 -56.34 -33.96
CA ALA A 9 -22.31 -55.41 -32.85
C ALA A 9 -20.92 -55.51 -32.26
N TRP A 10 -20.39 -56.75 -32.12
CA TRP A 10 -19.04 -57.00 -31.63
C TRP A 10 -17.96 -56.44 -32.54
N ASP A 11 -18.08 -56.63 -33.85
CA ASP A 11 -17.15 -56.09 -34.83
C ASP A 11 -17.19 -54.55 -34.89
N PHE A 12 -18.35 -53.99 -34.73
CA PHE A 12 -18.51 -52.53 -34.62
C PHE A 12 -17.81 -51.95 -33.37
N ILE A 13 -18.01 -52.58 -32.21
CA ILE A 13 -17.37 -52.21 -30.96
C ILE A 13 -15.84 -52.36 -31.08
N LYS A 14 -15.36 -53.44 -31.65
CA LYS A 14 -13.93 -53.70 -31.87
C LYS A 14 -13.31 -52.65 -32.78
N LYS A 15 -14.02 -52.21 -33.82
CA LYS A 15 -13.57 -51.16 -34.73
C LYS A 15 -13.51 -49.80 -34.08
N ILE A 16 -14.43 -49.51 -33.15
CA ILE A 16 -14.40 -48.27 -32.34
C ILE A 16 -13.21 -48.31 -31.40
N ILE A 17 -13.04 -49.37 -30.62
CA ILE A 17 -11.97 -49.50 -29.61
C ILE A 17 -10.58 -49.41 -30.24
N THR A 18 -10.40 -49.95 -31.47
CA THR A 18 -9.12 -49.89 -32.20
C THR A 18 -8.92 -48.58 -32.96
N SER A 19 -9.87 -47.68 -32.95
CA SER A 19 -9.75 -46.40 -33.64
C SER A 19 -8.83 -45.41 -32.89
N ARG A 20 -8.06 -44.61 -33.64
CA ARG A 20 -7.20 -43.55 -33.07
C ARG A 20 -8.01 -42.52 -32.30
N LEU A 21 -9.26 -42.25 -32.71
CA LEU A 21 -10.18 -41.35 -32.04
C LEU A 21 -10.60 -41.86 -30.66
N PHE A 22 -10.79 -43.20 -30.53
CA PHE A 22 -11.10 -43.83 -29.24
C PHE A 22 -9.94 -43.66 -28.24
N ALA A 23 -8.71 -43.92 -28.69
CA ALA A 23 -7.53 -43.71 -27.85
C ALA A 23 -7.41 -42.26 -27.37
N LEU A 24 -7.70 -41.31 -28.25
CA LEU A 24 -7.71 -39.89 -27.92
C LEU A 24 -8.84 -39.54 -26.96
N ALA A 25 -10.02 -40.09 -27.13
CA ALA A 25 -11.16 -39.90 -26.23
C ALA A 25 -10.87 -40.44 -24.81
N VAL A 26 -10.25 -41.62 -24.73
CA VAL A 26 -9.80 -42.21 -23.44
C VAL A 26 -8.79 -41.31 -22.75
N LEU A 27 -7.78 -40.81 -23.50
CA LEU A 27 -6.78 -39.88 -22.97
C LEU A 27 -7.44 -38.65 -22.38
N PHE A 28 -8.35 -37.99 -23.12
CA PHE A 28 -9.07 -36.84 -22.63
C PHE A 28 -9.94 -37.14 -21.40
N THR A 29 -10.63 -38.29 -21.40
CA THR A 29 -11.45 -38.71 -20.26
C THR A 29 -10.60 -38.88 -19.01
N VAL A 30 -9.43 -39.51 -19.11
CA VAL A 30 -8.50 -39.68 -17.98
C VAL A 30 -8.02 -38.30 -17.48
N MET A 31 -7.63 -37.39 -18.39
CA MET A 31 -7.22 -36.05 -18.02
C MET A 31 -8.36 -35.26 -17.30
N PHE A 32 -9.56 -35.31 -17.87
CA PHE A 32 -10.72 -34.64 -17.27
C PHE A 32 -11.07 -35.21 -15.90
N THR A 33 -11.01 -36.53 -15.73
CA THR A 33 -11.25 -37.20 -14.43
C THR A 33 -10.23 -36.74 -13.39
N GLY A 34 -8.97 -36.58 -13.78
CA GLY A 34 -7.93 -36.03 -12.91
C GLY A 34 -8.21 -34.58 -12.50
N LEU A 35 -8.60 -33.73 -13.46
CA LEU A 35 -8.98 -32.34 -13.17
C LEU A 35 -10.20 -32.24 -12.24
N ILE A 36 -11.26 -33.01 -12.50
CA ILE A 36 -12.46 -33.05 -11.65
C ILE A 36 -12.09 -33.53 -10.24
N GLY A 37 -11.23 -34.55 -10.12
CA GLY A 37 -10.75 -35.04 -8.83
C GLY A 37 -9.97 -33.97 -8.06
N THR A 38 -9.12 -33.21 -8.74
CA THR A 38 -8.39 -32.10 -8.11
C THR A 38 -9.31 -30.97 -7.68
N LEU A 39 -10.28 -30.59 -8.52
CA LEU A 39 -11.30 -29.59 -8.18
C LEU A 39 -12.17 -30.03 -6.99
N PHE A 40 -12.60 -31.29 -7.00
CA PHE A 40 -13.36 -31.86 -5.88
C PHE A 40 -12.56 -31.78 -4.57
N ARG A 41 -11.28 -32.15 -4.61
CA ARG A 41 -10.40 -32.05 -3.44
C ARG A 41 -10.29 -30.61 -2.95
N MET A 42 -9.97 -29.66 -3.82
CA MET A 42 -9.80 -28.26 -3.46
C MET A 42 -11.09 -27.62 -2.96
N GLN A 43 -12.25 -27.93 -3.57
CA GLN A 43 -13.51 -27.26 -3.24
C GLN A 43 -14.27 -27.95 -2.10
N ILE A 44 -14.22 -29.26 -1.99
CA ILE A 44 -15.03 -30.03 -1.03
C ILE A 44 -14.19 -30.48 0.17
N LEU A 45 -13.01 -31.06 -0.04
CA LEU A 45 -12.21 -31.60 1.04
C LEU A 45 -11.36 -30.52 1.73
N GLU A 46 -10.80 -29.60 0.96
CA GLU A 46 -9.89 -28.54 1.46
C GLU A 46 -10.57 -27.15 1.48
N GLY A 47 -11.82 -27.03 1.02
CA GLY A 47 -12.55 -25.78 0.90
C GLY A 47 -12.64 -24.99 2.20
N ASN A 48 -12.86 -25.65 3.33
CA ASN A 48 -12.90 -25.01 4.65
C ASN A 48 -11.52 -24.45 5.03
N GLN A 49 -10.45 -25.18 4.74
CA GLN A 49 -9.08 -24.74 5.03
C GLN A 49 -8.73 -23.47 4.21
N TYR A 50 -9.05 -23.45 2.92
CA TYR A 50 -8.84 -22.25 2.09
C TYR A 50 -9.72 -21.08 2.53
N GLN A 51 -10.94 -21.35 3.02
CA GLN A 51 -11.81 -20.33 3.58
C GLN A 51 -11.24 -19.77 4.88
N ASP A 52 -10.71 -20.62 5.76
CA ASP A 52 -10.09 -20.20 7.02
C ASP A 52 -8.81 -19.41 6.77
N GLU A 53 -7.96 -19.83 5.82
CA GLU A 53 -6.77 -19.07 5.40
C GLU A 53 -7.16 -17.71 4.82
N TYR A 54 -8.20 -17.63 3.98
CA TYR A 54 -8.72 -16.38 3.45
C TYR A 54 -9.24 -15.47 4.57
N MET A 55 -10.00 -16.02 5.52
CA MET A 55 -10.49 -15.28 6.69
C MET A 55 -9.32 -14.75 7.53
N GLN A 56 -8.31 -15.56 7.81
CA GLN A 56 -7.11 -15.12 8.54
C GLN A 56 -6.33 -14.02 7.79
N MET A 57 -6.30 -14.05 6.47
CA MET A 57 -5.70 -12.98 5.67
C MET A 57 -6.53 -11.70 5.64
N THR A 58 -7.85 -11.81 5.89
CA THR A 58 -8.79 -10.69 5.81
C THR A 58 -9.12 -10.13 7.20
N GLU A 59 -9.01 -10.95 8.26
CA GLU A 59 -9.20 -10.50 9.63
C GLU A 59 -7.95 -9.75 10.11
N GLN A 60 -8.05 -8.44 10.22
CA GLN A 60 -7.04 -7.62 10.85
C GLN A 60 -7.38 -7.46 12.33
N THR A 61 -6.57 -8.05 13.22
CA THR A 61 -6.66 -7.79 14.65
C THR A 61 -6.16 -6.38 14.93
N VAL A 62 -7.08 -5.46 15.18
CA VAL A 62 -6.74 -4.10 15.63
C VAL A 62 -6.47 -4.16 17.14
N THR A 63 -5.21 -4.08 17.53
CA THR A 63 -4.84 -3.95 18.94
C THR A 63 -4.97 -2.48 19.34
N THR A 64 -6.00 -2.16 20.13
CA THR A 64 -6.11 -0.82 20.73
C THR A 64 -5.32 -0.83 22.03
N PRO A 65 -4.25 0.00 22.17
CA PRO A 65 -3.51 0.10 23.42
C PRO A 65 -4.42 0.61 24.52
N GLY A 66 -4.31 0.03 25.72
CA GLY A 66 -5.04 0.50 26.90
C GLY A 66 -4.58 1.92 27.29
N ILE A 67 -5.52 2.69 27.85
CA ILE A 67 -5.23 4.02 28.38
C ILE A 67 -4.33 3.88 29.61
N ARG A 68 -3.28 4.68 29.71
CA ARG A 68 -2.43 4.73 30.90
C ARG A 68 -3.21 5.35 32.08
N GLY A 69 -2.91 4.94 33.30
CA GLY A 69 -3.50 5.57 34.49
C GLY A 69 -2.99 7.01 34.69
N ASN A 70 -3.84 7.88 35.20
CA ASN A 70 -3.42 9.22 35.57
C ASN A 70 -2.55 9.18 36.84
N ILE A 71 -1.61 10.10 36.96
CA ILE A 71 -0.73 10.24 38.11
C ILE A 71 -1.15 11.50 38.87
N TYR A 72 -1.39 11.36 40.17
CA TYR A 72 -1.80 12.46 41.03
C TYR A 72 -0.77 12.70 42.15
N ASP A 73 -0.71 13.93 42.62
CA ASP A 73 0.07 14.22 43.82
C ASP A 73 -0.69 13.77 45.10
N ARG A 74 -0.06 13.92 46.27
CA ARG A 74 -0.67 13.57 47.58
C ARG A 74 -1.94 14.36 47.90
N ASN A 75 -2.18 15.50 47.22
CA ASN A 75 -3.33 16.36 47.42
C ASN A 75 -4.43 16.11 46.37
N GLY A 76 -4.21 15.16 45.45
CA GLY A 76 -5.15 14.84 44.40
C GLY A 76 -5.04 15.71 43.13
N TYR A 77 -3.99 16.54 43.01
CA TYR A 77 -3.76 17.31 41.79
C TYR A 77 -3.13 16.42 40.73
N PRO A 78 -3.63 16.41 39.45
CA PRO A 78 -3.08 15.63 38.40
C PRO A 78 -1.67 16.12 38.03
N LEU A 79 -0.68 15.21 38.07
CA LEU A 79 0.70 15.45 37.65
C LEU A 79 0.92 14.99 36.19
N ALA A 80 0.21 13.95 35.78
CA ALA A 80 0.15 13.48 34.39
C ALA A 80 -1.22 12.83 34.15
N TYR A 81 -1.85 13.16 33.05
CA TYR A 81 -3.13 12.60 32.61
C TYR A 81 -3.13 12.40 31.12
N ASN A 82 -4.01 11.52 30.66
CA ASN A 82 -4.15 11.28 29.24
C ASN A 82 -5.05 12.32 28.60
N GLU A 83 -4.60 12.89 27.51
CA GLU A 83 -5.41 13.76 26.66
C GLU A 83 -5.80 13.03 25.39
N LEU A 84 -7.02 13.24 24.93
CA LEU A 84 -7.50 12.65 23.70
C LEU A 84 -6.86 13.38 22.52
N ALA A 85 -6.17 12.63 21.68
CA ALA A 85 -5.57 13.13 20.45
C ALA A 85 -6.16 12.40 19.24
N TYR A 86 -6.13 13.02 18.10
CA TYR A 86 -6.53 12.43 16.83
C TYR A 86 -5.32 12.30 15.91
N SER A 87 -5.22 11.21 15.20
CA SER A 87 -4.17 10.97 14.20
C SER A 87 -4.79 10.60 12.87
N VAL A 88 -4.24 11.14 11.81
CA VAL A 88 -4.63 10.79 10.44
C VAL A 88 -3.75 9.67 9.95
N THR A 89 -4.36 8.60 9.51
CA THR A 89 -3.66 7.46 8.92
C THR A 89 -4.14 7.22 7.50
N ILE A 90 -3.26 6.69 6.66
CA ILE A 90 -3.57 6.28 5.29
C ILE A 90 -3.17 4.83 5.10
N GLN A 91 -4.02 4.07 4.41
CA GLN A 91 -3.77 2.67 4.06
C GLN A 91 -3.98 2.47 2.56
N ASP A 92 -3.02 1.85 1.89
CA ASP A 92 -3.16 1.49 0.48
C ASP A 92 -3.93 0.17 0.35
N LEU A 93 -5.22 0.28 0.09
CA LEU A 93 -6.12 -0.85 -0.16
C LEU A 93 -6.20 -1.23 -1.64
N GLY A 94 -5.42 -0.56 -2.51
CA GLY A 94 -5.48 -0.75 -3.96
C GLY A 94 -6.63 0.01 -4.64
N ASP A 95 -7.24 0.97 -3.94
CA ASP A 95 -8.33 1.79 -4.46
C ASP A 95 -7.88 2.78 -5.55
N TYR A 96 -6.57 3.00 -5.65
CA TYR A 96 -5.94 3.92 -6.59
C TYR A 96 -5.02 3.19 -7.57
N PRO A 97 -5.56 2.58 -8.64
CA PRO A 97 -4.77 1.84 -9.62
C PRO A 97 -3.85 2.76 -10.45
N ARG A 98 -4.18 4.05 -10.53
CA ARG A 98 -3.38 5.06 -11.25
C ARG A 98 -2.72 6.01 -10.27
N PRO A 99 -1.43 6.37 -10.50
CA PRO A 99 -0.74 7.37 -9.68
C PRO A 99 -1.48 8.71 -9.59
N GLU A 100 -2.11 9.14 -10.70
CA GLU A 100 -2.88 10.39 -10.78
C GLU A 100 -4.00 10.47 -9.75
N ASP A 101 -4.79 9.40 -9.59
CA ASP A 101 -5.93 9.36 -8.66
C ASP A 101 -5.45 9.39 -7.21
N ARG A 102 -4.37 8.64 -6.91
CA ARG A 102 -3.72 8.66 -5.59
C ARG A 102 -3.16 10.04 -5.28
N ASN A 103 -2.45 10.65 -6.21
CA ASN A 103 -1.85 11.97 -6.03
C ASN A 103 -2.93 13.04 -5.81
N ALA A 104 -4.05 12.97 -6.53
CA ALA A 104 -5.18 13.89 -6.33
C ALA A 104 -5.78 13.77 -4.93
N MET A 105 -5.95 12.54 -4.42
CA MET A 105 -6.43 12.30 -3.05
C MET A 105 -5.44 12.83 -2.01
N ILE A 106 -4.14 12.53 -2.15
CA ILE A 106 -3.10 13.00 -1.22
C ILE A 106 -3.03 14.54 -1.24
N TYR A 107 -3.13 15.16 -2.40
CA TYR A 107 -3.18 16.61 -2.55
C TYR A 107 -4.35 17.23 -1.77
N ARG A 108 -5.54 16.65 -1.87
CA ARG A 108 -6.71 17.10 -1.08
C ARG A 108 -6.45 16.99 0.42
N LEU A 109 -5.91 15.85 0.88
CA LEU A 109 -5.57 15.64 2.28
C LEU A 109 -4.54 16.66 2.77
N VAL A 110 -3.42 16.82 2.06
CA VAL A 110 -2.35 17.79 2.40
C VAL A 110 -2.90 19.23 2.39
N THR A 111 -3.79 19.55 1.45
CA THR A 111 -4.43 20.88 1.41
C THR A 111 -5.28 21.15 2.67
N ILE A 112 -6.01 20.15 3.17
CA ILE A 112 -6.77 20.28 4.42
C ILE A 112 -5.82 20.50 5.59
N LEU A 113 -4.79 19.63 5.72
CA LEU A 113 -3.82 19.70 6.81
C LEU A 113 -3.08 21.05 6.83
N ASN A 114 -2.54 21.48 5.69
CA ASN A 114 -1.80 22.74 5.59
C ASN A 114 -2.68 23.97 5.86
N ARG A 115 -3.94 23.98 5.40
CA ARG A 115 -4.89 25.05 5.68
C ARG A 115 -5.19 25.18 7.18
N ARG A 116 -5.17 24.09 7.92
CA ARG A 116 -5.38 24.02 9.36
C ARG A 116 -4.10 24.22 10.18
N GLY A 117 -2.95 24.29 9.53
CA GLY A 117 -1.65 24.44 10.19
C GLY A 117 -1.15 23.17 10.85
N GLU A 118 -1.68 22.02 10.44
CA GLU A 118 -1.21 20.71 10.93
C GLU A 118 0.10 20.32 10.24
N THR A 119 0.95 19.59 10.95
CA THR A 119 2.24 19.14 10.42
C THR A 119 2.10 17.75 9.80
N VAL A 120 2.57 17.62 8.57
CA VAL A 120 2.65 16.31 7.90
C VAL A 120 3.87 15.56 8.42
N GLU A 121 3.64 14.34 8.88
CA GLU A 121 4.68 13.42 9.35
C GLU A 121 5.09 12.44 8.24
N GLY A 122 6.33 11.98 8.31
CA GLY A 122 6.81 10.93 7.41
C GLY A 122 8.29 10.64 7.58
N LYS A 123 8.83 9.87 6.65
CA LYS A 123 10.21 9.35 6.69
C LYS A 123 11.10 9.86 5.54
N PHE A 124 10.65 10.87 4.82
CA PHE A 124 11.47 11.52 3.82
C PHE A 124 12.39 12.54 4.49
N GLU A 125 13.64 12.19 4.65
CA GLU A 125 14.62 12.95 5.45
C GLU A 125 15.13 14.20 4.72
N ILE A 126 14.21 15.00 4.16
CA ILE A 126 14.46 16.32 3.59
C ILE A 126 13.40 17.27 4.15
N ALA A 127 13.83 18.42 4.60
CA ALA A 127 12.94 19.51 5.04
C ALA A 127 13.31 20.80 4.31
N MET A 128 12.33 21.71 4.23
CA MET A 128 12.51 23.07 3.75
C MET A 128 12.60 24.01 4.95
N ASP A 129 13.59 24.87 4.96
CA ASP A 129 13.76 25.88 6.01
C ASP A 129 12.86 27.11 5.77
N ALA A 130 12.97 28.09 6.67
CA ALA A 130 12.18 29.33 6.60
C ALA A 130 12.52 30.21 5.38
N ASP A 131 13.70 30.03 4.81
CA ASP A 131 14.18 30.78 3.62
C ASP A 131 13.79 30.07 2.32
N GLY A 132 13.20 28.88 2.39
CA GLY A 132 12.78 28.08 1.25
C GLY A 132 13.88 27.16 0.70
N GLU A 133 15.01 27.05 1.40
CA GLU A 133 16.11 26.17 1.02
C GLU A 133 15.85 24.75 1.54
N MET A 134 16.15 23.75 0.71
CA MET A 134 15.99 22.34 1.08
C MET A 134 17.27 21.77 1.66
N ALA A 135 17.15 21.08 2.79
CA ALA A 135 18.25 20.45 3.49
C ALA A 135 17.91 19.02 3.93
N PHE A 136 18.92 18.15 3.98
CA PHE A 136 18.78 16.84 4.60
C PHE A 136 18.65 16.98 6.12
N THR A 137 17.70 16.27 6.70
CA THR A 137 17.45 16.21 8.15
C THR A 137 18.16 15.02 8.81
N CYS A 138 18.94 14.27 8.05
CA CYS A 138 19.68 13.10 8.54
C CYS A 138 20.61 13.47 9.70
N SER A 139 20.60 12.68 10.79
CA SER A 139 21.38 12.93 12.01
C SER A 139 22.88 12.64 11.86
N SER A 140 23.30 11.92 10.82
CA SER A 140 24.68 11.54 10.55
C SER A 140 24.87 11.10 9.09
N ASP A 141 26.13 11.04 8.63
CA ASP A 141 26.46 10.53 7.28
C ASP A 141 26.00 9.08 7.07
N SER A 142 26.06 8.25 8.11
CA SER A 142 25.51 6.88 8.05
C SER A 142 24.00 6.86 7.90
N ALA A 143 23.28 7.81 8.52
CA ALA A 143 21.84 7.96 8.34
C ALA A 143 21.54 8.45 6.92
N LYS A 144 22.31 9.42 6.40
CA LYS A 144 22.18 9.88 5.01
C LYS A 144 22.42 8.74 4.02
N THR A 145 23.46 7.93 4.21
CA THR A 145 23.72 6.76 3.36
C THR A 145 22.53 5.79 3.38
N ARG A 146 21.97 5.49 4.56
CA ARG A 146 20.80 4.61 4.70
C ARG A 146 19.56 5.21 4.01
N PHE A 147 19.34 6.50 4.17
CA PHE A 147 18.28 7.22 3.47
C PHE A 147 18.45 7.10 1.96
N LEU A 148 19.65 7.34 1.40
CA LEU A 148 19.93 7.24 -0.03
C LEU A 148 19.74 5.81 -0.57
N LEU A 149 20.08 4.78 0.19
CA LEU A 149 19.79 3.40 -0.19
C LEU A 149 18.29 3.15 -0.35
N ASN A 150 17.48 3.58 0.62
CA ASN A 150 16.03 3.48 0.56
C ASN A 150 15.46 4.37 -0.56
N PHE A 151 16.03 5.57 -0.73
CA PHE A 151 15.64 6.54 -1.75
C PHE A 151 15.77 6.00 -3.16
N TYR A 152 16.88 5.33 -3.47
CA TYR A 152 17.14 4.70 -4.76
C TYR A 152 16.64 3.24 -4.85
N GLY A 153 16.16 2.66 -3.76
CA GLY A 153 15.74 1.26 -3.71
C GLY A 153 16.91 0.26 -3.81
N LEU A 154 18.06 0.61 -3.26
CA LEU A 154 19.28 -0.19 -3.30
C LEU A 154 19.38 -1.11 -2.07
N SER A 155 20.06 -2.24 -2.24
CA SER A 155 20.26 -3.23 -1.16
C SER A 155 21.60 -3.10 -0.46
N SER A 156 22.59 -2.44 -1.08
CA SER A 156 23.96 -2.30 -0.55
C SER A 156 24.56 -0.95 -0.91
N SER A 157 25.38 -0.40 -0.03
CA SER A 157 26.12 0.85 -0.25
C SER A 157 27.09 0.81 -1.43
N ASP A 158 27.56 -0.39 -1.82
CA ASP A 158 28.46 -0.56 -2.96
C ASP A 158 27.79 -0.23 -4.30
N GLN A 159 26.46 -0.09 -4.30
CA GLN A 159 25.67 0.30 -5.46
C GLN A 159 25.54 1.82 -5.63
N LEU A 160 25.88 2.60 -4.58
CA LEU A 160 26.03 4.05 -4.69
C LEU A 160 27.27 4.36 -5.52
N ASP A 161 27.27 5.51 -6.18
CA ASP A 161 28.36 5.99 -7.03
C ASP A 161 28.75 4.97 -8.13
N ASP A 162 27.75 4.29 -8.68
CA ASP A 162 27.96 3.29 -9.73
C ASP A 162 28.69 3.92 -10.94
N ALA A 163 29.41 3.07 -11.70
CA ALA A 163 30.20 3.50 -12.85
C ALA A 163 29.38 4.25 -13.95
N ARG A 164 28.06 4.24 -13.85
CA ARG A 164 27.13 4.93 -14.76
C ARG A 164 26.58 6.24 -14.19
N GLY A 165 26.96 6.60 -12.94
CA GLY A 165 26.48 7.80 -12.25
C GLY A 165 24.97 7.84 -12.01
N ARG A 166 24.31 6.68 -11.88
CA ARG A 166 22.84 6.60 -11.71
C ARG A 166 22.39 6.89 -10.29
N TYR A 167 23.26 6.63 -9.31
CA TYR A 167 22.94 6.67 -7.89
C TYR A 167 23.99 7.47 -7.12
N PRO A 168 24.12 8.80 -7.36
CA PRO A 168 25.16 9.61 -6.73
C PRO A 168 24.92 9.75 -5.23
N SER A 169 25.98 9.61 -4.45
CA SER A 169 25.94 9.85 -3.00
C SER A 169 26.03 11.31 -2.61
N ASP A 170 26.52 12.17 -3.53
CA ASP A 170 26.71 13.61 -3.37
C ASP A 170 25.50 14.45 -3.81
N VAL A 171 24.38 13.78 -4.13
CA VAL A 171 23.12 14.45 -4.50
C VAL A 171 22.72 15.49 -3.45
N THR A 172 22.32 16.67 -3.92
CA THR A 172 21.78 17.73 -3.05
C THR A 172 20.34 17.42 -2.63
N ALA A 173 19.88 18.03 -1.53
CA ALA A 173 18.50 17.83 -1.06
C ALA A 173 17.46 18.29 -2.11
N TYR A 174 17.75 19.39 -2.82
CA TYR A 174 16.89 19.88 -3.88
C TYR A 174 16.83 18.93 -5.10
N GLU A 175 17.96 18.39 -5.53
CA GLU A 175 17.99 17.39 -6.61
C GLU A 175 17.24 16.12 -6.23
N ALA A 176 17.38 15.66 -5.00
CA ALA A 176 16.65 14.51 -4.49
C ALA A 176 15.13 14.77 -4.43
N PHE A 177 14.71 15.97 -4.02
CA PHE A 177 13.33 16.40 -4.06
C PHE A 177 12.77 16.41 -5.49
N GLU A 178 13.47 17.06 -6.44
CA GLU A 178 13.04 17.10 -7.84
C GLU A 178 13.01 15.71 -8.49
N TYR A 179 13.93 14.83 -8.12
CA TYR A 179 13.91 13.43 -8.56
C TYR A 179 12.62 12.72 -8.13
N LYS A 180 12.24 12.82 -6.84
CA LYS A 180 11.01 12.18 -6.33
C LYS A 180 9.75 12.86 -6.84
N LYS A 181 9.78 14.18 -7.06
CA LYS A 181 8.66 14.92 -7.65
C LYS A 181 8.32 14.38 -9.04
N LYS A 182 9.34 14.07 -9.85
CA LYS A 182 9.18 13.44 -11.17
C LYS A 182 8.83 11.97 -11.08
N GLU A 183 9.50 11.20 -10.20
CA GLU A 183 9.23 9.78 -10.03
C GLU A 183 7.78 9.52 -9.61
N TYR A 184 7.22 10.39 -8.78
CA TYR A 184 5.83 10.30 -8.31
C TYR A 184 4.82 11.02 -9.22
N GLU A 185 5.28 11.55 -10.37
CA GLU A 185 4.44 12.23 -11.37
C GLU A 185 3.69 13.46 -10.80
N LEU A 186 4.28 14.15 -9.80
CA LEU A 186 3.66 15.34 -9.20
C LEU A 186 3.75 16.56 -10.10
N ASP A 187 4.69 16.60 -11.02
CA ASP A 187 4.83 17.62 -12.07
C ASP A 187 3.79 17.51 -13.19
N GLN A 188 3.11 16.35 -13.27
CA GLN A 188 2.08 16.06 -14.28
C GLN A 188 0.65 16.22 -13.75
N MET A 189 0.49 16.64 -12.50
CA MET A 189 -0.82 16.83 -11.90
C MET A 189 -1.66 17.88 -12.63
N LYS A 190 -2.97 17.66 -12.67
CA LYS A 190 -3.94 18.55 -13.30
C LYS A 190 -4.99 19.01 -12.30
N ASP A 191 -5.48 20.23 -12.53
CA ASP A 191 -6.63 20.74 -11.79
C ASP A 191 -7.95 20.06 -12.29
N GLU A 192 -9.06 20.35 -11.63
CA GLU A 192 -10.40 19.83 -12.01
C GLU A 192 -10.82 20.25 -13.43
N LYS A 193 -10.19 21.25 -14.01
CA LYS A 193 -10.43 21.76 -15.37
C LYS A 193 -9.52 21.13 -16.41
N GLY A 194 -8.57 20.26 -15.97
CA GLY A 194 -7.60 19.60 -16.84
C GLY A 194 -6.36 20.44 -17.17
N ASN A 195 -6.16 21.61 -16.55
CA ASN A 195 -4.94 22.40 -16.72
C ASN A 195 -3.83 21.88 -15.81
N ALA A 196 -2.57 22.11 -16.16
CA ALA A 196 -1.43 21.76 -15.34
C ALA A 196 -1.51 22.47 -13.97
N LEU A 197 -1.45 21.68 -12.88
CA LEU A 197 -1.45 22.17 -11.51
C LEU A 197 0.00 22.43 -11.08
N ILE A 198 0.32 23.69 -10.83
CA ILE A 198 1.62 24.08 -10.28
C ILE A 198 1.54 23.95 -8.76
N LEU A 199 2.23 22.95 -8.20
CA LEU A 199 2.29 22.73 -6.77
C LEU A 199 3.36 23.64 -6.15
N PRO A 200 3.06 24.34 -5.04
CA PRO A 200 4.09 24.95 -4.20
C PRO A 200 5.05 23.86 -3.69
N ASP A 201 6.35 24.16 -3.61
CA ASP A 201 7.36 23.17 -3.21
C ASP A 201 7.12 22.60 -1.80
N ALA A 202 6.63 23.41 -0.87
CA ALA A 202 6.22 22.91 0.46
C ALA A 202 5.12 21.84 0.36
N THR A 203 4.08 22.09 -0.43
CA THR A 203 2.99 21.13 -0.64
C THR A 203 3.48 19.87 -1.36
N ALA A 204 4.35 20.03 -2.36
CA ALA A 204 4.96 18.91 -3.06
C ALA A 204 5.85 18.07 -2.12
N LEU A 205 6.58 18.70 -1.21
CA LEU A 205 7.41 18.04 -0.19
C LEU A 205 6.57 17.21 0.77
N ASP A 206 5.46 17.76 1.27
CA ASP A 206 4.50 17.04 2.12
C ASP A 206 3.92 15.81 1.40
N MET A 207 3.53 15.98 0.14
CA MET A 207 3.03 14.87 -0.68
C MET A 207 4.10 13.80 -0.89
N ILE A 208 5.33 14.19 -1.21
CA ILE A 208 6.46 13.26 -1.35
C ILE A 208 6.69 12.52 -0.03
N ASN A 209 6.64 13.21 1.10
CA ASN A 209 6.84 12.62 2.41
C ASN A 209 5.83 11.49 2.68
N ILE A 210 4.55 11.73 2.40
CA ILE A 210 3.49 10.72 2.53
C ILE A 210 3.74 9.54 1.58
N ILE A 211 3.92 9.80 0.28
CA ILE A 211 4.08 8.75 -0.74
C ILE A 211 5.34 7.92 -0.47
N TYR A 212 6.44 8.58 -0.12
CA TYR A 212 7.69 7.90 0.23
C TYR A 212 7.51 6.97 1.45
N THR A 213 6.85 7.46 2.50
CA THR A 213 6.59 6.67 3.70
C THR A 213 5.68 5.47 3.42
N MET A 214 4.64 5.64 2.61
CA MET A 214 3.79 4.54 2.14
C MET A 214 4.60 3.51 1.33
N ASN A 215 5.51 3.97 0.47
CA ASN A 215 6.33 3.09 -0.35
C ASN A 215 7.35 2.28 0.45
N LEU A 216 7.82 2.75 1.61
CA LEU A 216 8.67 1.95 2.51
C LEU A 216 7.95 0.72 3.05
N THR A 217 6.63 0.77 3.16
CA THR A 217 5.79 -0.31 3.69
C THR A 217 4.98 -1.02 2.60
N ARG A 218 5.21 -0.73 1.31
CA ARG A 218 4.40 -1.21 0.17
C ARG A 218 4.20 -2.72 0.09
N TYR A 219 5.12 -3.51 0.67
CA TYR A 219 5.00 -4.97 0.75
C TYR A 219 4.05 -5.42 1.86
N GLN A 220 3.68 -4.51 2.75
CA GLN A 220 2.77 -4.73 3.87
C GLN A 220 1.52 -3.86 3.67
N LYS A 221 0.71 -4.16 2.67
CA LYS A 221 -0.50 -3.38 2.29
C LYS A 221 -1.48 -3.12 3.42
N TYR A 222 -1.39 -3.90 4.51
CA TYR A 222 -2.26 -3.76 5.67
C TYR A 222 -1.69 -2.85 6.76
N VAL A 223 -0.47 -2.35 6.60
CA VAL A 223 0.13 -1.42 7.56
C VAL A 223 -0.33 -0.01 7.23
N LYS A 224 -0.99 0.60 8.20
CA LYS A 224 -1.39 2.00 8.12
C LYS A 224 -0.17 2.90 8.25
N THR A 225 -0.12 3.94 7.45
CA THR A 225 0.90 4.99 7.53
C THR A 225 0.28 6.19 8.23
N THR A 226 0.88 6.62 9.35
CA THR A 226 0.48 7.87 10.02
C THR A 226 0.96 9.05 9.18
N VAL A 227 0.05 9.98 8.90
CA VAL A 227 0.27 11.18 8.10
C VAL A 227 0.40 12.43 8.96
N ALA A 228 -0.40 12.50 10.01
CA ALA A 228 -0.35 13.59 10.99
C ALA A 228 -0.84 13.06 12.34
N SER A 229 -0.20 13.50 13.42
CA SER A 229 -0.57 13.14 14.79
C SER A 229 -0.99 14.40 15.55
N ASN A 230 -1.84 14.20 16.58
CA ASN A 230 -2.33 15.27 17.44
C ASN A 230 -2.98 16.42 16.67
N ILE A 231 -3.83 16.06 15.69
CA ILE A 231 -4.59 17.04 14.91
C ILE A 231 -5.74 17.62 15.75
N SER A 232 -6.17 18.82 15.41
CA SER A 232 -7.30 19.50 16.06
C SER A 232 -8.64 18.81 15.77
N GLU A 233 -9.64 19.04 16.63
CA GLU A 233 -11.00 18.51 16.39
C GLU A 233 -11.61 19.07 15.10
N GLU A 234 -11.33 20.33 14.78
CA GLU A 234 -11.79 20.97 13.55
C GLU A 234 -11.19 20.28 12.32
N THR A 235 -9.91 19.93 12.36
CA THR A 235 -9.25 19.19 11.29
C THR A 235 -9.85 17.79 11.15
N MET A 236 -10.09 17.09 12.27
CA MET A 236 -10.74 15.79 12.30
C MET A 236 -12.13 15.84 11.66
N MET A 237 -12.95 16.85 12.03
CA MET A 237 -14.30 17.03 11.47
C MET A 237 -14.23 17.27 9.97
N GLU A 238 -13.35 18.13 9.50
CA GLU A 238 -13.19 18.45 8.09
C GLU A 238 -12.74 17.26 7.25
N ILE A 239 -11.82 16.44 7.77
CA ILE A 239 -11.41 15.19 7.11
C ILE A 239 -12.60 14.22 7.02
N ASN A 240 -13.37 14.06 8.10
CA ASN A 240 -14.54 13.19 8.12
C ASN A 240 -15.65 13.64 7.16
N GLU A 241 -15.86 14.95 6.99
CA GLU A 241 -16.79 15.48 6.01
C GLU A 241 -16.38 15.13 4.58
N ASN A 242 -15.08 15.07 4.31
CA ASN A 242 -14.52 14.75 2.99
C ASN A 242 -14.12 13.28 2.83
N ILE A 243 -14.45 12.40 3.76
CA ILE A 243 -13.95 11.01 3.80
C ILE A 243 -14.33 10.20 2.56
N ALA A 244 -15.43 10.53 1.90
CA ALA A 244 -15.86 9.86 0.67
C ALA A 244 -14.88 10.05 -0.49
N ASP A 245 -14.17 11.18 -0.53
CA ASP A 245 -13.16 11.53 -1.52
C ASP A 245 -11.74 11.12 -1.08
N LEU A 246 -11.57 10.77 0.21
CA LEU A 246 -10.30 10.41 0.85
C LEU A 246 -10.25 8.89 1.12
N LYS A 247 -10.44 8.09 0.09
CA LYS A 247 -10.42 6.62 0.22
C LYS A 247 -9.09 6.13 0.80
N GLY A 248 -9.17 5.22 1.76
CA GLY A 248 -8.01 4.69 2.48
C GLY A 248 -7.50 5.60 3.60
N VAL A 249 -8.03 6.82 3.75
CA VAL A 249 -7.74 7.70 4.89
C VAL A 249 -8.67 7.36 6.04
N ALA A 250 -8.13 7.36 7.25
CA ALA A 250 -8.90 7.20 8.48
C ALA A 250 -8.39 8.15 9.56
N VAL A 251 -9.30 8.61 10.42
CA VAL A 251 -8.92 9.34 11.64
C VAL A 251 -9.03 8.38 12.82
N GLU A 252 -7.93 8.18 13.51
CA GLU A 252 -7.83 7.30 14.66
C GLU A 252 -7.73 8.13 15.95
N ARG A 253 -8.33 7.61 17.03
CA ARG A 253 -8.19 8.18 18.36
C ARG A 253 -6.98 7.59 19.04
N ALA A 254 -6.14 8.44 19.58
CA ALA A 254 -5.00 8.09 20.42
C ALA A 254 -5.09 8.85 21.75
N TYR A 255 -4.36 8.39 22.75
CA TYR A 255 -4.21 9.10 24.02
C TYR A 255 -2.74 9.42 24.22
N ILE A 256 -2.42 10.66 24.45
CA ILE A 256 -1.07 11.20 24.68
C ILE A 256 -0.89 11.66 26.11
#